data_1623aaf4e06e6bbd941007e43bfac525
#
_entry.id   1623aaf4e06e6bbd941007e43bfac525
#
_cell.length_a   1.000
_cell.length_b   1.000
_cell.length_c   1.000
_cell.angle_alpha   90.00
_cell.angle_beta   90.00
_cell.angle_gamma   90.00
#
_symmetry.space_group_name_H-M   'P 1'
#
loop_
_entity.id
_entity.type
_entity.pdbx_description
1 polymer ?
#
loop_
_entity_poly.entity_id
_entity_poly.type
_entity_poly.pdbx_seq_one_letter_code
_entity_poly.pdbx_strand_id
1 'polypeptide(L)'
;FEGKYPEAEPAARLLVKQFPEYGDARVLLGRIIAWQGRYDEAAAVIDTLLSSEPDNSDALSALADIRRWSHDRSRQVTAPTDIRAGYMFDTFSEPYERFWQVFTLGAGHRFSWGTAVAAVNYGHINTGPPSGTSDGDFQFAAEAWPELTRKNYAYVSYAYSNGPWFPRHRAALELWQTLPAGLAVSAGVNYYYFDHNIFIGTVSLEKYLAKYWFSGRAYFHFKDIGVTTSFFLNARRYLGTADYVQLTLGTGTAPDEPYDIITDLERQKASSVRLTWFNQINQWWSFRIGAGYSYEKYSATSNRNRFEGNIGIIRGIGRAK
;
A
#
# COMPACT_ATOMS: atom_id res chain seq x y z
N PHE A 1 -23.15 -19.34 7.77
CA PHE A 1 -22.58 -19.12 9.11
C PHE A 1 -22.94 -17.70 9.54
N GLU A 2 -23.89 -17.55 10.46
CA GLU A 2 -24.46 -16.29 10.93
C GLU A 2 -23.58 -15.56 11.97
N GLY A 3 -22.24 -15.51 11.78
CA GLY A 3 -21.35 -14.80 12.70
C GLY A 3 -21.02 -15.50 14.02
N LYS A 4 -21.46 -16.74 14.22
CA LYS A 4 -21.23 -17.55 15.44
C LYS A 4 -19.88 -18.29 15.40
N TYR A 5 -18.82 -17.57 15.02
CA TYR A 5 -17.49 -18.16 14.86
C TYR A 5 -16.87 -18.71 16.15
N PRO A 6 -17.00 -18.04 17.33
CA PRO A 6 -16.50 -18.60 18.58
C PRO A 6 -17.16 -19.93 18.96
N GLU A 7 -18.44 -20.14 18.60
CA GLU A 7 -19.16 -21.39 18.86
C GLU A 7 -18.77 -22.50 17.86
N ALA A 8 -18.40 -22.14 16.63
CA ALA A 8 -18.01 -23.10 15.59
C ALA A 8 -16.55 -23.59 15.74
N GLU A 9 -15.67 -22.80 16.35
CA GLU A 9 -14.25 -23.12 16.48
C GLU A 9 -13.96 -24.43 17.22
N PRO A 10 -14.59 -24.73 18.39
CA PRO A 10 -14.34 -26.01 19.09
C PRO A 10 -14.65 -27.22 18.22
N ALA A 11 -15.75 -27.17 17.47
CA ALA A 11 -16.14 -28.27 16.56
C ALA A 11 -15.13 -28.43 15.42
N ALA A 12 -14.66 -27.33 14.82
CA ALA A 12 -13.65 -27.37 13.78
C ALA A 12 -12.30 -27.89 14.29
N ARG A 13 -11.88 -27.52 15.51
CA ARG A 13 -10.67 -28.07 16.17
C ARG A 13 -10.78 -29.55 16.42
N LEU A 14 -11.95 -30.01 16.88
CA LEU A 14 -12.22 -31.45 17.11
C LEU A 14 -12.13 -32.22 15.79
N LEU A 15 -12.70 -31.68 14.72
CA LEU A 15 -12.66 -32.30 13.38
C LEU A 15 -11.21 -32.45 12.88
N VAL A 16 -10.39 -31.40 12.99
CA VAL A 16 -8.96 -31.43 12.62
C VAL A 16 -8.17 -32.43 13.47
N LYS A 17 -8.54 -32.59 14.77
CA LYS A 17 -7.90 -33.55 15.65
C LYS A 17 -8.26 -34.99 15.31
N GLN A 18 -9.52 -35.24 14.94
CA GLN A 18 -10.02 -36.59 14.60
C GLN A 18 -9.57 -37.00 13.18
N PHE A 19 -9.45 -36.08 12.25
CA PHE A 19 -9.12 -36.32 10.86
C PHE A 19 -7.96 -35.40 10.42
N PRO A 20 -6.73 -35.68 10.89
CA PRO A 20 -5.58 -34.80 10.62
C PRO A 20 -5.22 -34.68 9.12
N GLU A 21 -5.59 -35.70 8.31
CA GLU A 21 -5.36 -35.68 6.85
C GLU A 21 -6.44 -34.92 6.07
N TYR A 22 -7.49 -34.42 6.74
CA TYR A 22 -8.58 -33.74 6.08
C TYR A 22 -8.24 -32.24 5.93
N GLY A 23 -7.60 -31.87 4.79
CA GLY A 23 -7.13 -30.51 4.51
C GLY A 23 -8.24 -29.45 4.58
N ASP A 24 -9.46 -29.76 4.07
CA ASP A 24 -10.59 -28.83 4.09
C ASP A 24 -11.02 -28.44 5.52
N ALA A 25 -10.89 -29.34 6.48
CA ALA A 25 -11.17 -29.03 7.88
C ALA A 25 -10.17 -28.04 8.46
N ARG A 26 -8.89 -28.12 8.06
CA ARG A 26 -7.86 -27.15 8.45
C ARG A 26 -8.09 -25.79 7.78
N VAL A 27 -8.48 -25.77 6.51
CA VAL A 27 -8.85 -24.54 5.80
C VAL A 27 -10.04 -23.88 6.49
N LEU A 28 -11.08 -24.66 6.82
CA LEU A 28 -12.25 -24.15 7.54
C LEU A 28 -11.87 -23.59 8.91
N LEU A 29 -11.07 -24.32 9.69
CA LEU A 29 -10.57 -23.85 10.99
C LEU A 29 -9.79 -22.55 10.86
N GLY A 30 -8.85 -22.45 9.92
CA GLY A 30 -8.10 -21.24 9.65
C GLY A 30 -9.01 -20.04 9.33
N ARG A 31 -10.03 -20.24 8.49
CA ARG A 31 -11.01 -19.19 8.18
C ARG A 31 -11.85 -18.77 9.40
N ILE A 32 -12.32 -19.74 10.23
CA ILE A 32 -13.07 -19.44 11.46
C ILE A 32 -12.23 -18.60 12.42
N ILE A 33 -10.96 -18.94 12.60
CA ILE A 33 -10.03 -18.18 13.46
C ILE A 33 -9.79 -16.78 12.88
N ALA A 34 -9.60 -16.67 11.55
CA ALA A 34 -9.40 -15.39 10.88
C ALA A 34 -10.62 -14.46 11.00
N TRP A 35 -11.84 -14.99 10.90
CA TRP A 35 -13.06 -14.21 11.07
C TRP A 35 -13.26 -13.67 12.50
N GLN A 36 -12.56 -14.25 13.48
CA GLN A 36 -12.46 -13.73 14.83
C GLN A 36 -11.34 -12.68 14.99
N GLY A 37 -10.60 -12.40 13.91
CA GLY A 37 -9.51 -11.42 13.88
C GLY A 37 -8.17 -11.94 14.42
N ARG A 38 -8.04 -13.25 14.64
CA ARG A 38 -6.82 -13.92 15.13
C ARG A 38 -5.97 -14.38 13.94
N TYR A 39 -5.48 -13.43 13.17
CA TYR A 39 -4.85 -13.71 11.87
C TYR A 39 -3.53 -14.48 11.96
N ASP A 40 -2.70 -14.23 12.99
CA ASP A 40 -1.44 -14.97 13.19
C ASP A 40 -1.70 -16.46 13.41
N GLU A 41 -2.65 -16.77 14.26
CA GLU A 41 -3.05 -18.14 14.54
C GLU A 41 -3.69 -18.79 13.31
N ALA A 42 -4.57 -18.07 12.62
CA ALA A 42 -5.19 -18.53 11.38
C ALA A 42 -4.15 -18.86 10.31
N ALA A 43 -3.17 -17.97 10.12
CA ALA A 43 -2.08 -18.19 9.17
C ALA A 43 -1.22 -19.41 9.55
N ALA A 44 -0.91 -19.60 10.84
CA ALA A 44 -0.16 -20.76 11.31
C ALA A 44 -0.87 -22.09 11.03
N VAL A 45 -2.21 -22.14 11.20
CA VAL A 45 -3.01 -23.33 10.87
C VAL A 45 -2.93 -23.64 9.37
N ILE A 46 -3.02 -22.63 8.50
CA ILE A 46 -2.94 -22.82 7.05
C ILE A 46 -1.50 -23.12 6.61
N ASP A 47 -0.48 -22.46 7.17
CA ASP A 47 0.93 -22.75 6.88
C ASP A 47 1.30 -24.20 7.23
N THR A 48 0.70 -24.78 8.31
CA THR A 48 0.87 -26.19 8.67
C THR A 48 0.33 -27.12 7.58
N LEU A 49 -0.85 -26.81 7.01
CA LEU A 49 -1.40 -27.58 5.89
C LEU A 49 -0.52 -27.46 4.64
N LEU A 50 -0.08 -26.25 4.29
CA LEU A 50 0.76 -26.00 3.12
C LEU A 50 2.17 -26.62 3.25
N SER A 51 2.61 -26.98 4.47
CA SER A 51 3.86 -27.72 4.66
C SER A 51 3.76 -29.16 4.19
N SER A 52 2.57 -29.77 4.25
CA SER A 52 2.29 -31.13 3.74
C SER A 52 1.70 -31.12 2.33
N GLU A 53 0.96 -30.09 1.98
CA GLU A 53 0.25 -29.92 0.68
C GLU A 53 0.56 -28.57 0.07
N PRO A 54 1.75 -28.34 -0.50
CA PRO A 54 2.18 -27.00 -0.98
C PRO A 54 1.29 -26.42 -2.08
N ASP A 55 0.66 -27.27 -2.89
CA ASP A 55 -0.17 -26.89 -4.04
C ASP A 55 -1.67 -26.87 -3.71
N ASN A 56 -2.07 -27.01 -2.44
CA ASN A 56 -3.47 -26.96 -2.04
C ASN A 56 -4.08 -25.59 -2.34
N SER A 57 -4.89 -25.51 -3.40
CA SER A 57 -5.46 -24.25 -3.91
C SER A 57 -6.36 -23.53 -2.90
N ASP A 58 -7.10 -24.28 -2.08
CA ASP A 58 -8.02 -23.73 -1.08
C ASP A 58 -7.26 -23.15 0.11
N ALA A 59 -6.18 -23.82 0.53
CA ALA A 59 -5.27 -23.32 1.56
C ALA A 59 -4.52 -22.06 1.08
N LEU A 60 -4.01 -22.06 -0.15
CA LEU A 60 -3.37 -20.87 -0.74
C LEU A 60 -4.34 -19.69 -0.83
N SER A 61 -5.58 -19.94 -1.26
CA SER A 61 -6.63 -18.92 -1.31
C SER A 61 -6.99 -18.39 0.08
N ALA A 62 -7.15 -19.29 1.07
CA ALA A 62 -7.45 -18.89 2.44
C ALA A 62 -6.32 -18.06 3.06
N LEU A 63 -5.05 -18.44 2.83
CA LEU A 63 -3.90 -17.69 3.31
C LEU A 63 -3.81 -16.32 2.66
N ALA A 64 -4.09 -16.22 1.37
CA ALA A 64 -4.16 -14.95 0.65
C ALA A 64 -5.23 -14.01 1.24
N ASP A 65 -6.42 -14.54 1.52
CA ASP A 65 -7.49 -13.78 2.17
C ASP A 65 -7.10 -13.33 3.59
N ILE A 66 -6.51 -14.23 4.39
CA ILE A 66 -6.04 -13.92 5.75
C ILE A 66 -4.96 -12.82 5.70
N ARG A 67 -4.00 -12.92 4.77
CA ARG A 67 -2.95 -11.90 4.60
C ARG A 67 -3.51 -10.55 4.17
N ARG A 68 -4.49 -10.56 3.24
CA ARG A 68 -5.18 -9.32 2.84
C ARG A 68 -5.91 -8.69 4.02
N TRP A 69 -6.75 -9.45 4.75
CA TRP A 69 -7.48 -8.92 5.91
C TRP A 69 -6.55 -8.44 7.01
N SER A 70 -5.44 -9.13 7.24
CA SER A 70 -4.40 -8.71 8.15
C SER A 70 -3.71 -7.44 7.67
N HIS A 71 -3.37 -7.32 6.39
CA HIS A 71 -2.78 -6.15 5.79
C HIS A 71 -3.72 -4.94 5.86
N ASP A 72 -5.00 -5.12 5.55
CA ASP A 72 -6.01 -4.07 5.67
C ASP A 72 -6.20 -3.65 7.13
N ARG A 73 -6.08 -4.60 8.08
CA ARG A 73 -6.09 -4.34 9.51
C ARG A 73 -4.77 -3.76 10.03
N SER A 74 -3.63 -4.07 9.43
CA SER A 74 -2.32 -3.56 9.84
C SER A 74 -2.05 -2.14 9.38
N ARG A 75 -2.77 -1.67 8.38
CA ARG A 75 -2.89 -0.24 8.11
C ARG A 75 -3.62 0.48 9.25
N GLN A 76 -4.25 -0.27 10.15
CA GLN A 76 -4.93 0.19 11.33
C GLN A 76 -4.39 -0.58 12.53
N VAL A 77 -3.76 0.14 13.42
CA VAL A 77 -3.65 -0.25 14.81
C VAL A 77 -5.04 -0.75 15.24
N THR A 78 -5.14 -1.80 16.03
CA THR A 78 -6.41 -2.49 16.39
C THR A 78 -7.55 -1.59 16.90
N ALA A 79 -7.27 -0.33 17.19
CA ALA A 79 -8.25 0.69 17.52
C ALA A 79 -9.05 1.14 16.27
N PRO A 80 -10.35 1.45 16.42
CA PRO A 80 -11.17 1.92 15.31
C PRO A 80 -10.74 3.29 14.77
N THR A 81 -10.04 4.08 15.58
CA THR A 81 -9.51 5.40 15.23
C THR A 81 -8.01 5.41 15.43
N ASP A 82 -7.28 6.07 14.56
CA ASP A 82 -5.84 6.25 14.68
C ASP A 82 -5.41 7.69 14.36
N ILE A 83 -4.24 8.09 14.90
CA ILE A 83 -3.50 9.27 14.50
C ILE A 83 -2.24 8.80 13.77
N ARG A 84 -1.88 9.50 12.71
CA ARG A 84 -0.75 9.21 11.84
C ARG A 84 0.15 10.41 11.76
N ALA A 85 1.45 10.17 11.89
CA ALA A 85 2.46 11.16 11.59
C ALA A 85 3.46 10.55 10.60
N GLY A 86 3.91 11.35 9.65
CA GLY A 86 4.85 10.92 8.62
C GLY A 86 5.83 12.01 8.27
N TYR A 87 6.99 11.58 7.83
CA TYR A 87 8.00 12.43 7.20
C TYR A 87 8.56 11.70 6.00
N MET A 88 8.68 12.41 4.88
CA MET A 88 9.41 11.93 3.71
C MET A 88 10.36 13.01 3.22
N PHE A 89 11.42 12.58 2.59
CA PHE A 89 12.29 13.46 1.81
C PHE A 89 12.65 12.83 0.48
N ASP A 90 13.03 13.68 -0.44
CA ASP A 90 13.45 13.37 -1.78
C ASP A 90 14.54 14.37 -2.18
N THR A 91 15.67 13.89 -2.69
CA THR A 91 16.82 14.74 -3.00
C THR A 91 17.58 14.28 -4.23
N PHE A 92 18.08 15.23 -4.97
CA PHE A 92 19.05 15.06 -6.05
C PHE A 92 19.94 16.30 -6.19
N SER A 93 21.10 16.16 -6.86
CA SER A 93 22.07 17.25 -7.07
C SER A 93 22.14 17.76 -8.52
N GLU A 94 21.60 17.01 -9.47
CA GLU A 94 21.64 17.36 -10.90
C GLU A 94 20.25 17.52 -11.49
N PRO A 95 19.96 18.52 -12.36
CA PRO A 95 20.85 19.58 -12.87
C PRO A 95 21.07 20.75 -11.90
N TYR A 96 20.41 20.74 -10.77
CA TYR A 96 20.53 21.63 -9.63
C TYR A 96 20.28 20.85 -8.34
N GLU A 97 20.76 21.32 -7.23
CA GLU A 97 20.44 20.70 -5.94
C GLU A 97 18.97 20.92 -5.61
N ARG A 98 18.27 19.84 -5.21
CA ARG A 98 16.91 19.90 -4.69
C ARG A 98 16.80 18.99 -3.47
N PHE A 99 16.20 19.53 -2.43
CA PHE A 99 15.78 18.81 -1.25
C PHE A 99 14.30 19.12 -0.98
N TRP A 100 13.45 18.15 -1.23
CA TRP A 100 12.01 18.19 -1.00
C TRP A 100 11.67 17.39 0.24
N GLN A 101 10.87 17.96 1.14
CA GLN A 101 10.46 17.36 2.38
C GLN A 101 8.95 17.46 2.53
N VAL A 102 8.32 16.43 3.10
CA VAL A 102 6.90 16.47 3.42
C VAL A 102 6.68 15.93 4.83
N PHE A 103 6.01 16.73 5.63
CA PHE A 103 5.50 16.36 6.94
C PHE A 103 4.01 16.10 6.82
N THR A 104 3.55 14.96 7.30
CA THR A 104 2.15 14.54 7.26
C THR A 104 1.62 14.38 8.67
N LEU A 105 0.44 14.95 8.94
CA LEU A 105 -0.33 14.66 10.15
C LEU A 105 -1.75 14.27 9.69
N GLY A 106 -2.24 13.13 10.17
CA GLY A 106 -3.55 12.62 9.75
C GLY A 106 -4.27 11.87 10.86
N ALA A 107 -5.54 11.62 10.63
CA ALA A 107 -6.38 10.77 11.44
C ALA A 107 -7.15 9.80 10.56
N GLY A 108 -7.22 8.55 10.99
CA GLY A 108 -7.95 7.48 10.33
C GLY A 108 -9.09 6.97 11.20
N HIS A 109 -10.17 6.51 10.55
CA HIS A 109 -11.26 5.81 11.22
C HIS A 109 -11.76 4.66 10.40
N ARG A 110 -12.04 3.54 11.06
CA ARG A 110 -12.66 2.35 10.47
C ARG A 110 -14.16 2.38 10.67
N PHE A 111 -14.87 2.50 9.57
CA PHE A 111 -16.32 2.39 9.47
C PHE A 111 -16.74 0.96 9.11
N SER A 112 -18.04 0.68 9.16
CA SER A 112 -18.59 -0.62 8.71
C SER A 112 -18.42 -0.87 7.21
N TRP A 113 -18.26 0.18 6.42
CA TRP A 113 -18.08 0.12 4.96
C TRP A 113 -16.62 0.16 4.50
N GLY A 114 -15.66 0.31 5.42
CA GLY A 114 -14.24 0.44 5.08
C GLY A 114 -13.51 1.47 5.94
N THR A 115 -12.37 1.93 5.47
CA THR A 115 -11.53 2.89 6.19
C THR A 115 -11.50 4.23 5.49
N ALA A 116 -11.53 5.32 6.25
CA ALA A 116 -11.24 6.66 5.76
C ALA A 116 -10.14 7.33 6.57
N VAL A 117 -9.35 8.18 5.90
CA VAL A 117 -8.24 8.94 6.48
C VAL A 117 -8.34 10.37 5.97
N ALA A 118 -8.16 11.33 6.87
CA ALA A 118 -7.93 12.72 6.53
C ALA A 118 -6.52 13.13 7.00
N ALA A 119 -5.83 13.93 6.20
CA ALA A 119 -4.47 14.37 6.49
C ALA A 119 -4.21 15.80 6.03
N VAL A 120 -3.26 16.44 6.71
CA VAL A 120 -2.62 17.69 6.29
C VAL A 120 -1.16 17.38 6.01
N ASN A 121 -0.70 17.76 4.84
CA ASN A 121 0.68 17.68 4.42
C ASN A 121 1.27 19.08 4.41
N TYR A 122 2.48 19.23 4.95
CA TYR A 122 3.31 20.43 4.77
C TYR A 122 4.54 20.02 3.97
N GLY A 123 4.64 20.54 2.75
CA GLY A 123 5.79 20.35 1.88
C GLY A 123 6.73 21.53 1.99
N HIS A 124 8.04 21.28 2.01
CA HIS A 124 9.06 22.30 1.98
C HIS A 124 10.14 21.93 0.97
N ILE A 125 10.43 22.86 0.06
CA ILE A 125 11.44 22.69 -0.97
C ILE A 125 12.63 23.61 -0.73
N ASN A 126 13.82 23.07 -0.87
CA ASN A 126 15.06 23.83 -0.96
C ASN A 126 15.74 23.48 -2.28
N THR A 127 16.13 24.49 -3.04
CA THR A 127 16.91 24.31 -4.26
C THR A 127 18.22 25.08 -4.17
N GLY A 128 19.27 24.50 -4.73
CA GLY A 128 20.54 25.19 -4.93
C GLY A 128 20.47 26.20 -6.09
N PRO A 129 21.61 26.85 -6.38
CA PRO A 129 21.71 27.74 -7.53
C PRO A 129 21.27 27.04 -8.84
N PRO A 130 20.73 27.80 -9.83
CA PRO A 130 20.61 29.27 -9.86
C PRO A 130 19.38 29.82 -9.13
N SER A 131 18.35 29.01 -8.84
CA SER A 131 17.10 29.53 -8.27
C SER A 131 17.20 29.88 -6.78
N GLY A 132 17.91 29.06 -5.99
CA GLY A 132 18.10 29.32 -4.55
C GLY A 132 16.78 29.38 -3.76
N THR A 133 15.75 28.66 -4.21
CA THR A 133 14.41 28.73 -3.62
C THR A 133 14.38 28.00 -2.28
N SER A 134 13.74 28.61 -1.27
CA SER A 134 13.35 27.96 -0.03
C SER A 134 11.91 28.37 0.27
N ASP A 135 10.96 27.43 0.09
CA ASP A 135 9.53 27.74 0.15
C ASP A 135 8.73 26.53 0.60
N GLY A 136 7.51 26.75 1.08
CA GLY A 136 6.65 25.71 1.61
C GLY A 136 5.20 25.85 1.17
N ASP A 137 4.50 24.72 1.20
CA ASP A 137 3.11 24.62 0.77
C ASP A 137 2.33 23.63 1.65
N PHE A 138 1.02 23.83 1.77
CA PHE A 138 0.10 22.94 2.47
C PHE A 138 -0.81 22.24 1.49
N GLN A 139 -1.08 20.95 1.79
CA GLN A 139 -2.07 20.16 1.09
C GLN A 139 -3.01 19.49 2.10
N PHE A 140 -4.31 19.58 1.86
CA PHE A 140 -5.35 18.84 2.59
C PHE A 140 -5.73 17.62 1.77
N ALA A 141 -5.72 16.43 2.39
CA ALA A 141 -5.98 15.17 1.73
C ALA A 141 -7.04 14.36 2.47
N ALA A 142 -7.86 13.64 1.72
CA ALA A 142 -8.77 12.63 2.23
C ALA A 142 -8.67 11.38 1.37
N GLU A 143 -8.68 10.22 2.01
CA GLU A 143 -8.55 8.91 1.37
C GLU A 143 -9.55 7.94 1.98
N ALA A 144 -10.06 7.03 1.18
CA ALA A 144 -10.96 5.99 1.65
C ALA A 144 -10.70 4.66 0.91
N TRP A 145 -10.93 3.57 1.64
CA TRP A 145 -10.89 2.19 1.13
C TRP A 145 -12.24 1.52 1.38
N PRO A 146 -13.28 1.84 0.57
CA PRO A 146 -14.59 1.20 0.71
C PRO A 146 -14.53 -0.27 0.28
N GLU A 147 -15.10 -1.14 1.12
CA GLU A 147 -15.34 -2.56 0.83
C GLU A 147 -16.69 -2.67 0.09
N LEU A 148 -16.66 -2.85 -1.25
CA LEU A 148 -17.86 -2.89 -2.07
C LEU A 148 -18.58 -4.23 -1.96
N THR A 149 -17.81 -5.31 -1.93
CA THR A 149 -18.28 -6.68 -1.70
C THR A 149 -17.19 -7.48 -0.98
N ARG A 150 -17.45 -8.76 -0.67
CA ARG A 150 -16.42 -9.65 -0.10
C ARG A 150 -15.21 -9.87 -1.03
N LYS A 151 -15.34 -9.60 -2.32
CA LYS A 151 -14.28 -9.82 -3.33
C LYS A 151 -13.78 -8.52 -3.99
N ASN A 152 -14.46 -7.41 -3.76
CA ASN A 152 -14.16 -6.14 -4.40
C ASN A 152 -14.01 -5.04 -3.37
N TYR A 153 -12.97 -4.25 -3.50
CA TYR A 153 -12.78 -3.02 -2.77
C TYR A 153 -12.25 -1.93 -3.70
N ALA A 154 -12.36 -0.69 -3.24
CA ALA A 154 -11.85 0.45 -3.99
C ALA A 154 -10.85 1.25 -3.13
N TYR A 155 -10.03 2.03 -3.79
CA TYR A 155 -9.33 3.17 -3.23
C TYR A 155 -9.88 4.42 -3.88
N VAL A 156 -10.22 5.41 -3.07
CA VAL A 156 -10.65 6.73 -3.52
C VAL A 156 -9.86 7.76 -2.75
N SER A 157 -9.31 8.76 -3.43
CA SER A 157 -8.64 9.87 -2.77
C SER A 157 -8.94 11.19 -3.44
N TYR A 158 -8.86 12.26 -2.64
CA TYR A 158 -8.86 13.62 -3.10
C TYR A 158 -7.92 14.45 -2.23
N ALA A 159 -7.14 15.34 -2.87
CA ALA A 159 -6.32 16.31 -2.16
C ALA A 159 -6.37 17.67 -2.87
N TYR A 160 -6.24 18.73 -2.05
CA TYR A 160 -6.25 20.11 -2.49
C TYR A 160 -5.10 20.89 -1.88
N SER A 161 -4.43 21.68 -2.71
CA SER A 161 -3.45 22.68 -2.29
C SER A 161 -3.71 24.01 -3.00
N ASN A 162 -3.35 25.10 -2.36
CA ASN A 162 -3.41 26.43 -2.98
C ASN A 162 -2.02 26.99 -3.30
N GLY A 163 -0.97 26.27 -2.95
CA GLY A 163 0.41 26.68 -3.21
C GLY A 163 0.97 26.11 -4.52
N PRO A 164 2.21 26.40 -4.83
CA PRO A 164 2.82 26.07 -6.13
C PRO A 164 3.45 24.66 -6.17
N TRP A 165 3.68 24.00 -5.02
CA TRP A 165 4.53 22.81 -4.96
C TRP A 165 3.75 21.51 -5.00
N PHE A 166 2.52 21.51 -4.46
CA PHE A 166 1.59 20.40 -4.61
C PHE A 166 0.65 20.62 -5.80
N PRO A 167 0.09 19.56 -6.39
CA PRO A 167 -1.03 19.70 -7.32
C PRO A 167 -2.17 20.47 -6.66
N ARG A 168 -2.74 21.45 -7.36
CA ARG A 168 -3.94 22.17 -6.89
C ARG A 168 -5.09 21.22 -6.59
N HIS A 169 -5.26 20.22 -7.47
CA HIS A 169 -6.19 19.11 -7.26
C HIS A 169 -5.48 17.80 -7.56
N ARG A 170 -5.65 16.83 -6.69
CA ARG A 170 -5.26 15.45 -6.91
C ARG A 170 -6.45 14.56 -6.59
N ALA A 171 -6.78 13.61 -7.45
CA ALA A 171 -7.79 12.61 -7.20
C ALA A 171 -7.33 11.25 -7.71
N ALA A 172 -7.78 10.18 -7.07
CA ALA A 172 -7.54 8.83 -7.55
C ALA A 172 -8.76 7.95 -7.31
N LEU A 173 -8.97 7.03 -8.23
CA LEU A 173 -9.93 5.93 -8.10
C LEU A 173 -9.26 4.67 -8.63
N GLU A 174 -9.22 3.62 -7.82
CA GLU A 174 -8.74 2.28 -8.23
C GLU A 174 -9.68 1.21 -7.67
N LEU A 175 -10.02 0.23 -8.48
CA LEU A 175 -10.91 -0.87 -8.12
C LEU A 175 -10.11 -2.18 -8.14
N TRP A 176 -10.28 -2.98 -7.08
CA TRP A 176 -9.68 -4.32 -6.97
C TRP A 176 -10.72 -5.41 -7.03
N GLN A 177 -10.39 -6.47 -7.75
CA GLN A 177 -11.12 -7.73 -7.82
C GLN A 177 -10.23 -8.86 -7.33
N THR A 178 -10.64 -9.54 -6.27
CA THR A 178 -10.02 -10.78 -5.81
C THR A 178 -10.48 -11.94 -6.70
N LEU A 179 -9.55 -12.76 -7.14
CA LEU A 179 -9.75 -13.95 -7.96
C LEU A 179 -9.36 -15.21 -7.18
N PRO A 180 -9.77 -16.41 -7.65
CA PRO A 180 -9.33 -17.67 -7.04
C PRO A 180 -7.81 -17.82 -6.97
N ALA A 181 -7.34 -18.79 -6.18
CA ALA A 181 -5.93 -19.15 -6.05
C ALA A 181 -5.01 -18.01 -5.59
N GLY A 182 -5.51 -17.08 -4.76
CA GLY A 182 -4.72 -15.97 -4.22
C GLY A 182 -4.31 -14.91 -5.24
N LEU A 183 -5.02 -14.83 -6.36
CA LEU A 183 -4.83 -13.76 -7.35
C LEU A 183 -5.71 -12.56 -7.04
N ALA A 184 -5.27 -11.37 -7.42
CA ALA A 184 -6.09 -10.17 -7.50
C ALA A 184 -5.66 -9.32 -8.69
N VAL A 185 -6.60 -8.58 -9.24
CA VAL A 185 -6.35 -7.61 -10.30
C VAL A 185 -6.91 -6.26 -9.90
N SER A 186 -6.30 -5.18 -10.41
CA SER A 186 -6.86 -3.84 -10.24
C SER A 186 -6.80 -3.04 -11.52
N ALA A 187 -7.68 -2.03 -11.62
CA ALA A 187 -7.61 -0.98 -12.61
C ALA A 187 -8.08 0.34 -11.99
N GLY A 188 -7.46 1.44 -12.42
CA GLY A 188 -7.75 2.74 -11.86
C GLY A 188 -7.22 3.90 -12.68
N VAL A 189 -7.46 5.10 -12.15
CA VAL A 189 -6.99 6.35 -12.71
C VAL A 189 -6.56 7.30 -11.60
N ASN A 190 -5.45 7.99 -11.83
CA ASN A 190 -4.97 9.10 -11.03
C ASN A 190 -5.10 10.38 -11.86
N TYR A 191 -5.59 11.44 -11.24
CA TYR A 191 -5.75 12.76 -11.81
C TYR A 191 -4.96 13.78 -10.99
N TYR A 192 -4.24 14.64 -11.67
CA TYR A 192 -3.49 15.75 -11.09
C TYR A 192 -3.77 17.01 -11.90
N TYR A 193 -3.93 18.11 -11.20
CA TYR A 193 -4.05 19.43 -11.79
C TYR A 193 -3.05 20.38 -11.12
N PHE A 194 -2.10 20.87 -11.88
CA PHE A 194 -1.21 21.96 -11.51
C PHE A 194 -1.69 23.23 -12.22
N ASP A 195 -1.24 23.47 -13.42
CA ASP A 195 -1.70 24.45 -14.41
C ASP A 195 -2.39 23.79 -15.61
N HIS A 196 -2.23 22.48 -15.76
CA HIS A 196 -2.83 21.60 -16.77
C HIS A 196 -3.29 20.28 -16.16
N ASN A 197 -4.13 19.56 -16.90
CA ASN A 197 -4.66 18.27 -16.48
C ASN A 197 -3.68 17.14 -16.80
N ILE A 198 -3.45 16.25 -15.83
CA ILE A 198 -2.61 15.07 -16.00
C ILE A 198 -3.43 13.85 -15.57
N PHE A 199 -3.55 12.88 -16.48
CA PHE A 199 -4.23 11.61 -16.23
C PHE A 199 -3.25 10.45 -16.34
N ILE A 200 -3.25 9.57 -15.34
CA ILE A 200 -2.43 8.38 -15.30
C ILE A 200 -3.34 7.18 -15.02
N GLY A 201 -3.54 6.34 -16.03
CA GLY A 201 -4.21 5.05 -15.88
C GLY A 201 -3.30 4.06 -15.15
N THR A 202 -3.87 3.13 -14.37
CA THR A 202 -3.13 2.05 -13.72
C THR A 202 -3.85 0.72 -13.85
N VAL A 203 -3.05 -0.35 -13.97
CA VAL A 203 -3.52 -1.73 -13.84
C VAL A 203 -2.51 -2.52 -13.02
N SER A 204 -2.98 -3.49 -12.23
CA SER A 204 -2.10 -4.41 -11.53
C SER A 204 -2.58 -5.85 -11.55
N LEU A 205 -1.62 -6.76 -11.42
CA LEU A 205 -1.82 -8.17 -11.14
C LEU A 205 -1.06 -8.51 -9.86
N GLU A 206 -1.73 -9.15 -8.92
CA GLU A 206 -1.18 -9.50 -7.61
C GLU A 206 -1.30 -11.00 -7.37
N LYS A 207 -0.33 -11.56 -6.66
CA LYS A 207 -0.31 -12.96 -6.26
C LYS A 207 0.15 -13.10 -4.82
N TYR A 208 -0.64 -13.81 -4.02
CA TYR A 208 -0.26 -14.24 -2.68
C TYR A 208 0.22 -15.69 -2.73
N LEU A 209 1.39 -15.95 -2.14
CA LEU A 209 2.02 -17.28 -2.04
C LEU A 209 2.59 -17.45 -0.63
N ALA A 210 1.94 -18.22 0.22
CA ALA A 210 2.34 -18.42 1.61
C ALA A 210 2.72 -17.10 2.31
N LYS A 211 3.99 -16.90 2.66
CA LYS A 211 4.51 -15.68 3.32
C LYS A 211 4.93 -14.60 2.35
N TYR A 212 4.61 -14.73 1.08
CA TYR A 212 5.01 -13.77 0.05
C TYR A 212 3.80 -13.17 -0.65
N TRP A 213 3.94 -11.92 -1.06
CA TRP A 213 3.05 -11.25 -1.98
C TRP A 213 3.90 -10.65 -3.10
N PHE A 214 3.45 -10.87 -4.32
CA PHE A 214 4.06 -10.29 -5.52
C PHE A 214 3.03 -9.45 -6.24
N SER A 215 3.47 -8.34 -6.84
CA SER A 215 2.62 -7.51 -7.67
C SER A 215 3.40 -7.00 -8.87
N GLY A 216 2.79 -7.08 -10.04
CA GLY A 216 3.20 -6.37 -11.24
C GLY A 216 2.20 -5.25 -11.51
N ARG A 217 2.67 -4.00 -11.66
CA ARG A 217 1.83 -2.83 -11.89
C ARG A 217 2.32 -2.05 -13.09
N ALA A 218 1.40 -1.61 -13.94
CA ALA A 218 1.69 -0.72 -15.07
C ALA A 218 0.93 0.60 -14.89
N TYR A 219 1.59 1.70 -15.24
CA TYR A 219 1.01 3.03 -15.31
C TYR A 219 1.09 3.56 -16.74
N PHE A 220 0.04 4.21 -17.19
CA PHE A 220 -0.11 4.80 -18.50
C PHE A 220 -0.34 6.30 -18.35
N HIS A 221 0.70 7.08 -18.60
CA HIS A 221 0.61 8.54 -18.55
C HIS A 221 0.20 9.07 -19.93
N PHE A 222 -1.00 9.63 -20.00
CA PHE A 222 -1.57 10.19 -21.23
C PHE A 222 -1.07 11.62 -21.41
N LYS A 223 -0.26 11.84 -22.44
CA LYS A 223 0.30 13.15 -22.83
C LYS A 223 -0.24 13.54 -24.20
N ASP A 224 -0.22 14.83 -24.53
CA ASP A 224 -0.65 15.33 -25.85
C ASP A 224 0.11 14.69 -27.02
N ILE A 225 1.37 14.33 -26.80
CA ILE A 225 2.25 13.70 -27.80
C ILE A 225 2.25 12.16 -27.76
N GLY A 226 1.36 11.53 -26.98
CA GLY A 226 1.26 10.07 -26.87
C GLY A 226 1.22 9.55 -25.43
N VAL A 227 1.37 8.24 -25.28
CA VAL A 227 1.31 7.56 -23.98
C VAL A 227 2.70 7.11 -23.58
N THR A 228 3.12 7.44 -22.36
CA THR A 228 4.33 6.88 -21.75
C THR A 228 3.93 5.85 -20.68
N THR A 229 4.74 4.80 -20.54
CA THR A 229 4.43 3.68 -19.66
C THR A 229 5.52 3.47 -18.62
N SER A 230 5.09 3.12 -17.41
CA SER A 230 5.97 2.71 -16.32
C SER A 230 5.54 1.35 -15.79
N PHE A 231 6.52 0.56 -15.34
CA PHE A 231 6.29 -0.77 -14.78
C PHE A 231 6.96 -0.87 -13.42
N PHE A 232 6.25 -1.46 -12.46
CA PHE A 232 6.76 -1.74 -11.13
C PHE A 232 6.52 -3.19 -10.76
N LEU A 233 7.54 -3.80 -10.16
CA LEU A 233 7.49 -5.14 -9.58
C LEU A 233 7.71 -5.03 -8.09
N ASN A 234 6.77 -5.57 -7.32
CA ASN A 234 6.84 -5.61 -5.88
C ASN A 234 6.98 -7.05 -5.41
N ALA A 235 7.88 -7.26 -4.47
CA ALA A 235 8.04 -8.50 -3.74
C ALA A 235 8.00 -8.19 -2.24
N ARG A 236 7.02 -8.73 -1.53
CA ARG A 236 6.83 -8.56 -0.09
C ARG A 236 6.97 -9.90 0.61
N ARG A 237 7.73 -9.92 1.70
CA ARG A 237 7.80 -11.04 2.61
C ARG A 237 7.19 -10.64 3.94
N TYR A 238 6.17 -11.38 4.36
CA TYR A 238 5.58 -11.24 5.68
C TYR A 238 6.47 -11.93 6.71
N LEU A 239 6.81 -11.20 7.79
CA LEU A 239 7.60 -11.68 8.92
C LEU A 239 6.69 -12.18 10.04
N GLY A 240 5.49 -11.64 10.10
CA GLY A 240 4.35 -12.03 10.92
C GLY A 240 3.07 -11.85 10.10
N THR A 241 1.93 -11.66 10.75
CA THR A 241 0.66 -11.44 10.05
C THR A 241 0.60 -10.04 9.43
N ALA A 242 1.11 -9.04 10.14
CA ALA A 242 1.11 -7.64 9.74
C ALA A 242 2.48 -7.15 9.26
N ASP A 243 3.54 -7.60 9.92
CA ASP A 243 4.91 -7.15 9.70
C ASP A 243 5.45 -7.64 8.36
N TYR A 244 6.12 -6.77 7.63
CA TYR A 244 6.71 -7.16 6.35
C TYR A 244 7.92 -6.33 5.96
N VAL A 245 8.71 -6.92 5.06
CA VAL A 245 9.71 -6.21 4.25
C VAL A 245 9.27 -6.31 2.79
N GLN A 246 9.33 -5.21 2.06
CA GLN A 246 8.98 -5.12 0.65
C GLN A 246 10.12 -4.52 -0.15
N LEU A 247 10.46 -5.18 -1.26
CA LEU A 247 11.30 -4.65 -2.32
C LEU A 247 10.42 -4.23 -3.48
N THR A 248 10.63 -3.01 -4.00
CA THR A 248 10.00 -2.49 -5.20
C THR A 248 11.07 -2.17 -6.23
N LEU A 249 10.90 -2.66 -7.44
CA LEU A 249 11.72 -2.33 -8.62
C LEU A 249 10.85 -1.62 -9.63
N GLY A 250 11.30 -0.48 -10.14
CA GLY A 250 10.53 0.33 -11.08
C GLY A 250 11.32 0.74 -12.31
N THR A 251 10.61 0.93 -13.41
CA THR A 251 11.16 1.58 -14.61
C THR A 251 10.07 2.40 -15.30
N GLY A 252 10.43 3.56 -15.84
CA GLY A 252 9.49 4.44 -16.55
C GLY A 252 9.47 5.85 -15.97
N THR A 253 8.39 6.58 -16.23
CA THR A 253 8.28 8.02 -15.97
C THR A 253 7.20 8.39 -14.94
N ALA A 254 6.33 7.45 -14.57
CA ALA A 254 5.24 7.69 -13.62
C ALA A 254 5.62 7.29 -12.20
N PRO A 255 4.93 7.80 -11.17
CA PRO A 255 5.12 7.42 -9.77
C PRO A 255 4.67 5.99 -9.48
N ASP A 256 5.17 5.43 -8.39
CA ASP A 256 4.94 4.05 -7.98
C ASP A 256 3.57 3.84 -7.30
N GLU A 257 3.09 4.81 -6.54
CA GLU A 257 1.87 4.67 -5.74
C GLU A 257 0.91 5.84 -5.97
N PRO A 258 -0.43 5.59 -5.95
CA PRO A 258 -1.42 6.64 -6.22
C PRO A 258 -1.43 7.77 -5.16
N TYR A 259 -0.86 7.52 -3.99
CA TYR A 259 -0.74 8.48 -2.89
C TYR A 259 0.66 9.11 -2.80
N ASP A 260 1.61 8.70 -3.63
CA ASP A 260 2.91 9.38 -3.70
C ASP A 260 2.72 10.81 -4.23
N ILE A 261 3.33 11.76 -3.53
CA ILE A 261 3.30 13.16 -3.93
C ILE A 261 4.27 13.33 -5.09
N ILE A 262 3.73 13.71 -6.24
CA ILE A 262 4.51 13.86 -7.46
C ILE A 262 4.88 15.31 -7.62
N THR A 263 6.14 15.60 -7.44
CA THR A 263 6.69 16.93 -7.73
C THR A 263 7.38 17.00 -9.11
N ASP A 264 7.49 15.85 -9.80
CA ASP A 264 8.31 15.78 -11.01
C ASP A 264 7.82 14.71 -12.00
N LEU A 265 6.78 15.07 -12.76
CA LEU A 265 6.19 14.22 -13.81
C LEU A 265 6.93 14.27 -15.15
N GLU A 266 7.96 15.10 -15.29
CA GLU A 266 8.63 15.35 -16.57
C GLU A 266 9.88 14.48 -16.83
N ARG A 267 10.05 13.37 -16.10
CA ARG A 267 11.16 12.45 -16.35
C ARG A 267 11.01 11.77 -17.71
N GLN A 268 12.10 11.65 -18.45
CA GLN A 268 12.09 10.92 -19.71
C GLN A 268 12.15 9.41 -19.49
N LYS A 269 12.93 8.95 -18.52
CA LYS A 269 13.06 7.54 -18.12
C LYS A 269 13.69 7.45 -16.73
N ALA A 270 13.22 6.55 -15.91
CA ALA A 270 13.82 6.25 -14.62
C ALA A 270 13.94 4.74 -14.42
N SER A 271 14.92 4.32 -13.63
CA SER A 271 15.00 2.98 -13.03
C SER A 271 15.15 3.17 -11.53
N SER A 272 14.34 2.49 -10.74
CA SER A 272 14.28 2.70 -9.31
C SER A 272 14.30 1.40 -8.52
N VAL A 273 14.81 1.50 -7.29
CA VAL A 273 14.73 0.46 -6.28
C VAL A 273 14.30 1.10 -4.97
N ARG A 274 13.33 0.49 -4.27
CA ARG A 274 12.88 0.93 -2.96
C ARG A 274 12.77 -0.27 -2.02
N LEU A 275 13.21 -0.09 -0.79
CA LEU A 275 13.03 -1.03 0.30
C LEU A 275 12.10 -0.40 1.35
N THR A 276 11.10 -1.14 1.77
CA THR A 276 10.15 -0.70 2.81
C THR A 276 10.09 -1.76 3.91
N TRP A 277 10.14 -1.32 5.15
CA TRP A 277 9.89 -2.14 6.33
C TRP A 277 8.71 -1.58 7.10
N PHE A 278 7.72 -2.44 7.35
CA PHE A 278 6.58 -2.16 8.21
C PHE A 278 6.61 -3.10 9.40
N ASN A 279 6.39 -2.54 10.60
CA ASN A 279 6.33 -3.30 11.83
C ASN A 279 5.22 -2.77 12.75
N GLN A 280 4.43 -3.69 13.29
CA GLN A 280 3.47 -3.43 14.34
C GLN A 280 4.10 -3.73 15.70
N ILE A 281 4.52 -2.68 16.43
CA ILE A 281 5.19 -2.81 17.72
C ILE A 281 4.27 -3.47 18.76
N ASN A 282 3.00 -3.05 18.77
CA ASN A 282 1.95 -3.58 19.65
C ASN A 282 0.55 -3.20 19.12
N GLN A 283 -0.50 -3.49 19.89
CA GLN A 283 -1.89 -3.19 19.52
C GLN A 283 -2.20 -1.69 19.31
N TRP A 284 -1.30 -0.79 19.68
CA TRP A 284 -1.50 0.66 19.62
C TRP A 284 -0.54 1.35 18.66
N TRP A 285 0.59 0.77 18.39
CA TRP A 285 1.67 1.42 17.64
C TRP A 285 2.15 0.57 16.49
N SER A 286 2.27 1.19 15.34
CA SER A 286 3.02 0.66 14.21
C SER A 286 3.89 1.74 13.56
N PHE A 287 4.94 1.33 12.86
CA PHE A 287 5.77 2.22 12.10
C PHE A 287 6.08 1.64 10.72
N ARG A 288 6.43 2.52 9.80
CA ARG A 288 6.93 2.22 8.47
C ARG A 288 8.19 3.04 8.22
N ILE A 289 9.21 2.41 7.67
CA ILE A 289 10.44 3.05 7.21
C ILE A 289 10.68 2.61 5.78
N GLY A 290 11.03 3.55 4.91
CA GLY A 290 11.36 3.28 3.53
C GLY A 290 12.59 4.07 3.09
N ALA A 291 13.37 3.48 2.18
CA ALA A 291 14.48 4.13 1.49
C ALA A 291 14.47 3.71 0.03
N GLY A 292 14.75 4.63 -0.86
CA GLY A 292 14.77 4.39 -2.30
C GLY A 292 15.89 5.14 -3.00
N TYR A 293 16.23 4.59 -4.14
CA TYR A 293 17.18 5.18 -5.08
C TYR A 293 16.62 5.07 -6.49
N SER A 294 16.76 6.13 -7.26
CA SER A 294 16.48 6.10 -8.70
C SER A 294 17.59 6.75 -9.53
N TYR A 295 17.83 6.13 -10.67
CA TYR A 295 18.66 6.68 -11.74
C TYR A 295 17.74 7.18 -12.85
N GLU A 296 17.79 8.48 -13.10
CA GLU A 296 16.82 9.17 -13.95
C GLU A 296 17.50 9.87 -15.12
N LYS A 297 16.92 9.71 -16.30
CA LYS A 297 17.25 10.53 -17.47
C LYS A 297 16.28 11.71 -17.50
N TYR A 298 16.79 12.91 -17.23
CA TYR A 298 15.96 14.11 -17.20
C TYR A 298 16.11 14.97 -18.48
N SER A 299 17.17 14.74 -19.28
CA SER A 299 17.34 15.34 -20.61
C SER A 299 17.93 14.34 -21.60
N ALA A 300 18.09 14.73 -22.86
CA ALA A 300 18.69 13.87 -23.89
C ALA A 300 20.13 13.46 -23.54
N THR A 301 20.87 14.33 -22.85
CA THR A 301 22.32 14.18 -22.57
C THR A 301 22.67 14.04 -21.11
N SER A 302 21.69 14.17 -20.18
CA SER A 302 21.97 14.27 -18.76
C SER A 302 21.12 13.33 -17.93
N ASN A 303 21.77 12.73 -16.93
CA ASN A 303 21.16 11.82 -15.97
C ASN A 303 21.36 12.35 -14.55
N ARG A 304 20.54 11.90 -13.62
CA ARG A 304 20.67 12.24 -12.19
C ARG A 304 20.44 11.02 -11.30
N ASN A 305 21.05 11.09 -10.13
CA ASN A 305 20.80 10.18 -9.03
C ASN A 305 19.83 10.84 -8.06
N ARG A 306 18.79 10.12 -7.68
CA ARG A 306 17.78 10.59 -6.72
C ARG A 306 17.69 9.63 -5.57
N PHE A 307 17.65 10.18 -4.37
CA PHE A 307 17.50 9.43 -3.12
C PHE A 307 16.22 9.87 -2.44
N GLU A 308 15.49 8.92 -1.90
CA GLU A 308 14.26 9.14 -1.15
C GLU A 308 14.27 8.37 0.16
N GLY A 309 13.62 8.92 1.16
CA GLY A 309 13.42 8.25 2.44
C GLY A 309 12.11 8.65 3.07
N ASN A 310 11.49 7.74 3.80
CA ASN A 310 10.29 8.03 4.55
C ASN A 310 10.25 7.28 5.89
N ILE A 311 9.58 7.89 6.84
CA ILE A 311 9.21 7.28 8.12
C ILE A 311 7.78 7.66 8.43
N GLY A 312 7.00 6.70 8.91
CA GLY A 312 5.63 6.91 9.35
C GLY A 312 5.37 6.19 10.65
N ILE A 313 4.58 6.79 11.52
CA ILE A 313 4.12 6.20 12.76
C ILE A 313 2.60 6.31 12.84
N ILE A 314 1.95 5.28 13.35
CA ILE A 314 0.50 5.22 13.54
C ILE A 314 0.24 4.85 14.99
N ARG A 315 -0.61 5.64 15.67
CA ARG A 315 -1.08 5.37 17.02
C ARG A 315 -2.59 5.20 17.05
N GLY A 316 -3.04 4.05 17.49
CA GLY A 316 -4.46 3.78 17.75
C GLY A 316 -4.99 4.51 18.97
N ILE A 317 -6.25 4.92 18.87
CA ILE A 317 -6.99 5.62 19.91
C ILE A 317 -8.33 4.91 20.14
N GLY A 318 -8.69 4.72 21.42
CA GLY A 318 -9.95 4.05 21.80
C GLY A 318 -9.76 2.58 22.15
N ARG A 319 -10.78 1.96 22.73
CA ARG A 319 -10.76 0.53 23.04
C ARG A 319 -11.15 -0.25 21.79
N ALA A 320 -10.35 -1.25 21.43
CA ALA A 320 -10.84 -2.32 20.57
C ALA A 320 -12.05 -2.96 21.26
N LYS A 321 -13.20 -2.96 20.59
CA LYS A 321 -14.40 -3.69 21.06
C LYS A 321 -14.21 -5.18 20.82
#